data_af8c6be5e065b0f7308d8bfa8d1dada6
#
_entry.id   af8c6be5e065b0f7308d8bfa8d1dada6
#
_cell.length_a   1.000
_cell.length_b   1.000
_cell.length_c   1.000
_cell.angle_alpha   90.00
_cell.angle_beta   90.00
_cell.angle_gamma   90.00
#
_symmetry.space_group_name_H-M   'P 1'
#
loop_
_entity.id
_entity.type
_entity.pdbx_description
1 polymer ?
#
loop_
_entity_poly.entity_id
_entity_poly.type
_entity_poly.pdbx_seq_one_letter_code
_entity_poly.pdbx_strand_id
1 'polypeptide(L)'
;FDSGQSSAIAHVAEQKGIPFVINIAAAPPITEQGYKFVFRNFPTGPVILGDAFTNQKEIFATTGSAPKSVAFLCCNDTFGTSMLNAIPNVLPKFDMPYKIIEQITYDPTARDLSVEVAKAKASGAEGLLVVSRLNDAILLTRELVKQRWSPMAILSMGPGWYEDQYFKTLGKLSDGPLSFVPWYDPSKKLTKRLETEIEKKFPGVSLNTNHVYTFEALLVAADAYKRAKSTDPHALADAVRTTNITDNVSPGPGIQFNAKGQNDKLKNSAIQNRGGKLVTVAPKAAANAQVEWPLKPYDKRA
;
A
#
# COMPACT_ATOMS: atom_id res chain seq x y z
N PHE A 1 -10.47 4.68 5.92
CA PHE A 1 -9.73 4.34 4.69
C PHE A 1 -8.73 5.43 4.31
N ASP A 2 -9.12 6.66 4.19
CA ASP A 2 -8.30 7.77 3.72
C ASP A 2 -7.55 8.48 4.86
N SER A 3 -6.32 8.99 4.61
CA SER A 3 -5.53 9.65 5.66
C SER A 3 -6.14 10.97 6.12
N GLY A 4 -6.71 11.77 5.22
CA GLY A 4 -7.37 13.02 5.57
C GLY A 4 -8.63 12.77 6.41
N GLN A 5 -9.50 11.88 5.97
CA GLN A 5 -10.71 11.49 6.69
C GLN A 5 -10.38 10.82 8.03
N SER A 6 -9.42 9.90 8.06
CA SER A 6 -9.00 9.23 9.30
C SER A 6 -8.43 10.20 10.32
N SER A 7 -7.72 11.23 9.89
CA SER A 7 -7.23 12.28 10.79
C SER A 7 -8.37 13.07 11.44
N ALA A 8 -9.38 13.46 10.66
CA ALA A 8 -10.56 14.16 11.16
C ALA A 8 -11.36 13.28 12.13
N ILE A 9 -11.61 12.01 11.77
CA ILE A 9 -12.34 11.06 12.61
C ILE A 9 -11.58 10.79 13.91
N ALA A 10 -10.24 10.62 13.84
CA ALA A 10 -9.39 10.39 15.00
C ALA A 10 -9.52 11.51 16.04
N HIS A 11 -9.55 12.78 15.59
CA HIS A 11 -9.74 13.92 16.46
C HIS A 11 -11.10 13.87 17.20
N VAL A 12 -12.18 13.57 16.46
CA VAL A 12 -13.52 13.46 17.04
C VAL A 12 -13.63 12.26 17.99
N ALA A 13 -13.04 11.12 17.61
CA ALA A 13 -13.04 9.91 18.45
C ALA A 13 -12.33 10.16 19.79
N GLU A 14 -11.17 10.83 19.76
CA GLU A 14 -10.43 11.23 20.97
C GLU A 14 -11.25 12.17 21.84
N GLN A 15 -11.85 13.22 21.26
CA GLN A 15 -12.71 14.17 22.01
C GLN A 15 -13.92 13.50 22.67
N LYS A 16 -14.48 12.49 22.00
CA LYS A 16 -15.64 11.74 22.50
C LYS A 16 -15.28 10.59 23.42
N GLY A 17 -14.00 10.26 23.58
CA GLY A 17 -13.52 9.11 24.33
C GLY A 17 -14.00 7.78 23.73
N ILE A 18 -14.10 7.67 22.40
CA ILE A 18 -14.57 6.48 21.68
C ILE A 18 -13.38 5.78 21.02
N PRO A 19 -13.12 4.49 21.32
CA PRO A 19 -12.05 3.73 20.68
C PRO A 19 -12.22 3.70 19.17
N PHE A 20 -11.18 4.10 18.44
CA PHE A 20 -11.14 4.12 16.99
C PHE A 20 -9.97 3.28 16.48
N VAL A 21 -10.28 2.15 15.86
CA VAL A 21 -9.29 1.27 15.22
C VAL A 21 -9.22 1.58 13.73
N ILE A 22 -8.13 2.19 13.31
CA ILE A 22 -7.88 2.56 11.91
C ILE A 22 -7.37 1.34 11.17
N ASN A 23 -8.08 0.95 10.14
CA ASN A 23 -7.73 -0.15 9.26
C ASN A 23 -6.78 0.26 8.13
N ILE A 24 -6.99 1.44 7.52
CA ILE A 24 -6.17 1.93 6.39
C ILE A 24 -6.03 3.44 6.49
N ALA A 25 -4.84 3.92 6.80
CA ALA A 25 -4.42 5.32 6.66
C ALA A 25 -2.92 5.43 7.00
N ALA A 26 -2.11 5.97 6.11
CA ALA A 26 -0.66 5.91 6.21
C ALA A 26 0.01 7.17 6.78
N ALA A 27 -0.67 8.32 6.89
CA ALA A 27 -0.06 9.56 7.36
C ALA A 27 0.40 9.45 8.83
N PRO A 28 1.70 9.67 9.13
CA PRO A 28 2.25 9.51 10.48
C PRO A 28 1.55 10.35 11.55
N PRO A 29 1.18 11.64 11.29
CA PRO A 29 0.60 12.49 12.33
C PRO A 29 -0.66 11.94 12.99
N ILE A 30 -1.38 11.00 12.36
CA ILE A 30 -2.64 10.45 12.90
C ILE A 30 -2.43 9.79 14.28
N THR A 31 -1.31 9.10 14.50
CA THR A 31 -0.97 8.43 15.76
C THR A 31 0.14 9.15 16.54
N GLU A 32 0.51 10.36 16.14
CA GLU A 32 1.57 11.15 16.79
C GLU A 32 1.03 12.31 17.63
N GLN A 33 -0.30 12.41 17.79
CA GLN A 33 -0.98 13.45 18.55
C GLN A 33 -1.07 13.15 20.07
N GLY A 34 -0.59 11.99 20.51
CA GLY A 34 -0.72 11.57 21.91
C GLY A 34 -2.13 11.09 22.28
N TYR A 35 -2.93 10.71 21.31
CA TYR A 35 -4.30 10.21 21.50
C TYR A 35 -4.32 8.91 22.32
N LYS A 36 -5.36 8.79 23.17
CA LYS A 36 -5.59 7.62 24.04
C LYS A 36 -6.58 6.63 23.45
N PHE A 37 -7.46 7.09 22.57
CA PHE A 37 -8.55 6.31 21.99
C PHE A 37 -8.33 5.94 20.53
N VAL A 38 -7.19 6.33 19.94
CA VAL A 38 -6.88 6.08 18.52
C VAL A 38 -5.81 5.02 18.38
N PHE A 39 -6.10 4.00 17.57
CA PHE A 39 -5.22 2.86 17.30
C PHE A 39 -5.16 2.61 15.80
N ARG A 40 -3.99 2.24 15.27
CA ARG A 40 -3.83 1.99 13.84
C ARG A 40 -3.14 0.66 13.57
N ASN A 41 -3.88 -0.25 12.92
CA ASN A 41 -3.34 -1.51 12.39
C ASN A 41 -3.04 -1.35 10.89
N PHE A 42 -2.21 -0.38 10.54
CA PHE A 42 -1.76 -0.11 9.18
C PHE A 42 -0.38 0.55 9.21
N PRO A 43 0.55 0.23 8.28
CA PRO A 43 1.87 0.84 8.30
C PRO A 43 1.81 2.33 7.95
N THR A 44 2.75 3.08 8.48
CA THR A 44 2.94 4.49 8.14
C THR A 44 3.62 4.66 6.78
N GLY A 45 3.48 5.82 6.15
CA GLY A 45 4.15 6.14 4.89
C GLY A 45 5.66 5.84 4.89
N PRO A 46 6.43 6.27 5.91
CA PRO A 46 7.85 5.91 6.03
C PRO A 46 8.12 4.40 6.09
N VAL A 47 7.25 3.60 6.73
CA VAL A 47 7.36 2.13 6.76
C VAL A 47 7.06 1.54 5.38
N ILE A 48 6.00 2.03 4.71
CA ILE A 48 5.67 1.60 3.34
C ILE A 48 6.85 1.86 2.40
N LEU A 49 7.45 3.05 2.45
CA LEU A 49 8.62 3.41 1.64
C LEU A 49 9.83 2.52 1.96
N GLY A 50 10.15 2.32 3.23
CA GLY A 50 11.30 1.51 3.63
C GLY A 50 11.18 0.06 3.19
N ASP A 51 10.03 -0.56 3.38
CA ASP A 51 9.77 -1.92 2.92
C ASP A 51 9.74 -1.98 1.38
N ALA A 52 9.22 -0.94 0.70
CA ALA A 52 9.24 -0.85 -0.76
C ALA A 52 10.67 -0.85 -1.30
N PHE A 53 11.56 -0.03 -0.73
CA PHE A 53 12.96 0.01 -1.14
C PHE A 53 13.69 -1.31 -0.83
N THR A 54 13.39 -1.94 0.31
CA THR A 54 13.93 -3.27 0.65
C THR A 54 13.53 -4.31 -0.40
N ASN A 55 12.24 -4.40 -0.72
CA ASN A 55 11.73 -5.36 -1.70
C ASN A 55 12.24 -5.05 -3.13
N GLN A 56 12.36 -3.77 -3.50
CA GLN A 56 12.96 -3.37 -4.78
C GLN A 56 14.41 -3.83 -4.89
N LYS A 57 15.23 -3.63 -3.84
CA LYS A 57 16.61 -4.12 -3.84
C LYS A 57 16.69 -5.63 -3.99
N GLU A 58 15.81 -6.39 -3.32
CA GLU A 58 15.74 -7.83 -3.47
C GLU A 58 15.41 -8.24 -4.93
N ILE A 59 14.42 -7.58 -5.55
CA ILE A 59 14.04 -7.83 -6.94
C ILE A 59 15.18 -7.47 -7.89
N PHE A 60 15.80 -6.32 -7.72
CA PHE A 60 16.91 -5.88 -8.60
C PHE A 60 18.14 -6.80 -8.48
N ALA A 61 18.46 -7.25 -7.26
CA ALA A 61 19.53 -8.20 -7.04
C ALA A 61 19.24 -9.57 -7.67
N THR A 62 17.98 -10.05 -7.56
CA THR A 62 17.58 -11.35 -8.12
C THR A 62 17.53 -11.34 -9.64
N THR A 63 17.14 -10.22 -10.25
CA THR A 63 16.98 -10.10 -11.70
C THR A 63 18.21 -9.54 -12.43
N GLY A 64 19.17 -9.01 -11.70
CA GLY A 64 20.37 -8.36 -12.28
C GLY A 64 20.06 -7.05 -13.04
N SER A 65 18.86 -6.48 -12.87
CA SER A 65 18.41 -5.32 -13.65
C SER A 65 17.71 -4.30 -12.76
N ALA A 66 18.08 -3.03 -12.87
CA ALA A 66 17.48 -1.91 -12.13
C ALA A 66 17.49 -0.65 -13.01
N PRO A 67 16.50 0.26 -12.84
CA PRO A 67 16.57 1.59 -13.44
C PRO A 67 17.72 2.37 -12.80
N LYS A 68 18.34 3.29 -13.57
CA LYS A 68 19.35 4.24 -13.05
C LYS A 68 18.70 5.53 -12.58
N SER A 69 17.51 5.82 -13.08
CA SER A 69 16.75 7.02 -12.76
C SER A 69 15.25 6.74 -12.76
N VAL A 70 14.53 7.46 -11.88
CA VAL A 70 13.07 7.41 -11.82
C VAL A 70 12.50 8.82 -11.72
N ALA A 71 11.31 9.02 -12.29
CA ALA A 71 10.46 10.15 -11.96
C ALA A 71 9.48 9.73 -10.86
N PHE A 72 9.35 10.55 -9.83
CA PHE A 72 8.40 10.34 -8.74
C PHE A 72 7.12 11.14 -9.02
N LEU A 73 5.99 10.45 -9.09
CA LEU A 73 4.67 11.04 -9.28
C LEU A 73 3.76 10.73 -8.10
N CYS A 74 3.13 11.74 -7.52
CA CYS A 74 2.14 11.48 -6.46
C CYS A 74 0.95 12.45 -6.51
N CYS A 75 -0.21 11.97 -6.06
CA CYS A 75 -1.37 12.81 -5.82
C CYS A 75 -1.11 13.79 -4.66
N ASN A 76 -1.57 15.03 -4.81
CA ASN A 76 -1.40 16.09 -3.83
C ASN A 76 -2.55 16.07 -2.78
N ASP A 77 -2.67 14.96 -2.07
CA ASP A 77 -3.55 14.82 -0.91
C ASP A 77 -2.74 14.50 0.36
N THR A 78 -3.41 14.34 1.49
CA THR A 78 -2.75 14.01 2.77
C THR A 78 -1.89 12.75 2.69
N PHE A 79 -2.32 11.73 1.93
CA PHE A 79 -1.56 10.50 1.76
C PHE A 79 -0.33 10.72 0.87
N GLY A 80 -0.52 11.23 -0.36
CA GLY A 80 0.58 11.46 -1.30
C GLY A 80 1.62 12.43 -0.76
N THR A 81 1.18 13.52 -0.12
CA THR A 81 2.07 14.50 0.53
C THR A 81 2.87 13.86 1.68
N SER A 82 2.26 12.99 2.48
CA SER A 82 2.99 12.29 3.55
C SER A 82 4.08 11.36 3.01
N MET A 83 3.83 10.71 1.87
CA MET A 83 4.82 9.86 1.18
C MET A 83 5.96 10.71 0.59
N LEU A 84 5.63 11.80 -0.11
CA LEU A 84 6.60 12.73 -0.68
C LEU A 84 7.55 13.28 0.39
N ASN A 85 7.00 13.77 1.50
CA ASN A 85 7.76 14.35 2.59
C ASN A 85 8.65 13.32 3.33
N ALA A 86 8.34 12.04 3.24
CA ALA A 86 9.14 10.99 3.85
C ALA A 86 10.38 10.60 3.01
N ILE A 87 10.35 10.81 1.70
CA ILE A 87 11.43 10.39 0.78
C ILE A 87 12.82 10.91 1.20
N PRO A 88 13.02 12.21 1.51
CA PRO A 88 14.33 12.73 1.87
C PRO A 88 14.95 12.06 3.11
N ASN A 89 14.11 11.55 4.01
CA ASN A 89 14.53 10.92 5.26
C ASN A 89 14.64 9.39 5.17
N VAL A 90 13.98 8.77 4.20
CA VAL A 90 13.91 7.31 4.06
C VAL A 90 14.86 6.83 2.96
N LEU A 91 14.78 7.39 1.75
CA LEU A 91 15.54 6.93 0.58
C LEU A 91 17.07 6.84 0.83
N PRO A 92 17.74 7.82 1.49
CA PRO A 92 19.18 7.76 1.70
C PRO A 92 19.66 6.57 2.53
N LYS A 93 18.76 5.93 3.30
CA LYS A 93 19.08 4.78 4.15
C LYS A 93 19.21 3.46 3.37
N PHE A 94 18.82 3.44 2.09
CA PHE A 94 18.67 2.21 1.33
C PHE A 94 19.70 2.03 0.21
N ASP A 95 20.52 3.05 -0.08
CA ASP A 95 21.51 2.97 -1.17
C ASP A 95 20.89 2.36 -2.44
N MET A 96 19.86 3.03 -2.96
CA MET A 96 19.12 2.56 -4.13
C MET A 96 19.96 2.74 -5.40
N PRO A 97 19.86 1.82 -6.39
CA PRO A 97 20.63 1.90 -7.64
C PRO A 97 20.16 3.03 -8.56
N TYR A 98 19.11 3.73 -8.22
CA TYR A 98 18.55 4.84 -9.01
C TYR A 98 18.51 6.15 -8.22
N LYS A 99 18.42 7.25 -8.97
CA LYS A 99 18.13 8.58 -8.45
C LYS A 99 16.72 9.01 -8.84
N ILE A 100 16.04 9.73 -7.96
CA ILE A 100 14.82 10.46 -8.32
C ILE A 100 15.27 11.76 -9.00
N ILE A 101 15.04 11.88 -10.32
CA ILE A 101 15.50 13.00 -11.13
C ILE A 101 14.41 14.01 -11.43
N GLU A 102 13.15 13.66 -11.19
CA GLU A 102 11.99 14.53 -11.36
C GLU A 102 10.95 14.19 -10.28
N GLN A 103 10.31 15.22 -9.72
CA GLN A 103 9.22 15.07 -8.76
C GLN A 103 8.00 15.85 -9.26
N ILE A 104 6.89 15.16 -9.41
CA ILE A 104 5.66 15.66 -9.99
C ILE A 104 4.51 15.37 -9.04
N THR A 105 3.80 16.42 -8.63
CA THR A 105 2.55 16.30 -7.90
C THR A 105 1.38 16.71 -8.78
N TYR A 106 0.24 16.06 -8.60
CA TYR A 106 -0.97 16.36 -9.34
C TYR A 106 -2.20 16.40 -8.43
N ASP A 107 -3.24 17.08 -8.88
CA ASP A 107 -4.52 17.16 -8.17
C ASP A 107 -5.18 15.77 -8.15
N PRO A 108 -5.61 15.24 -6.98
CA PRO A 108 -6.27 13.95 -6.87
C PRO A 108 -7.62 13.89 -7.60
N THR A 109 -8.17 15.04 -8.01
CA THR A 109 -9.41 15.15 -8.81
C THR A 109 -9.15 15.38 -10.31
N ALA A 110 -7.86 15.36 -10.73
CA ALA A 110 -7.48 15.53 -12.12
C ALA A 110 -8.19 14.51 -13.03
N ARG A 111 -8.64 14.97 -14.18
CA ARG A 111 -9.28 14.14 -15.21
C ARG A 111 -8.34 13.86 -16.39
N ASP A 112 -7.19 14.47 -16.40
CA ASP A 112 -6.14 14.33 -17.39
C ASP A 112 -4.78 14.45 -16.69
N LEU A 113 -3.81 13.61 -17.06
CA LEU A 113 -2.44 13.60 -16.56
C LEU A 113 -1.42 13.65 -17.71
N SER A 114 -1.82 14.18 -18.85
CA SER A 114 -0.98 14.27 -20.04
C SER A 114 0.26 15.12 -19.83
N VAL A 115 0.14 16.22 -19.10
CA VAL A 115 1.25 17.14 -18.77
C VAL A 115 2.24 16.46 -17.83
N GLU A 116 1.75 15.78 -16.80
CA GLU A 116 2.56 15.08 -15.81
C GLU A 116 3.36 13.93 -16.45
N VAL A 117 2.70 13.14 -17.30
CA VAL A 117 3.37 12.07 -18.04
C VAL A 117 4.37 12.63 -19.06
N ALA A 118 4.03 13.71 -19.78
CA ALA A 118 4.96 14.37 -20.69
C ALA A 118 6.20 14.90 -19.96
N LYS A 119 6.00 15.52 -18.78
CA LYS A 119 7.10 16.02 -17.95
C LYS A 119 7.99 14.88 -17.45
N ALA A 120 7.40 13.79 -16.96
CA ALA A 120 8.15 12.62 -16.54
C ALA A 120 8.94 12.00 -17.70
N LYS A 121 8.34 11.87 -18.88
CA LYS A 121 9.01 11.38 -20.09
C LYS A 121 10.15 12.29 -20.52
N ALA A 122 9.93 13.61 -20.53
CA ALA A 122 10.94 14.59 -20.93
C ALA A 122 12.15 14.64 -19.97
N SER A 123 12.00 14.24 -18.72
CA SER A 123 13.11 14.14 -17.76
C SER A 123 14.14 13.09 -18.12
N GLY A 124 13.82 12.16 -19.02
CA GLY A 124 14.68 11.03 -19.37
C GLY A 124 14.71 9.92 -18.30
N ALA A 125 13.74 9.89 -17.38
CA ALA A 125 13.65 8.84 -16.38
C ALA A 125 13.43 7.46 -17.03
N GLU A 126 14.19 6.46 -16.57
CA GLU A 126 14.06 5.08 -17.05
C GLU A 126 12.84 4.38 -16.43
N GLY A 127 12.39 4.83 -15.26
CA GLY A 127 11.26 4.25 -14.53
C GLY A 127 10.39 5.30 -13.85
N LEU A 128 9.27 4.84 -13.35
CA LEU A 128 8.33 5.61 -12.53
C LEU A 128 8.26 5.05 -11.11
N LEU A 129 8.34 5.92 -10.13
CA LEU A 129 7.99 5.67 -8.74
C LEU A 129 6.69 6.41 -8.46
N VAL A 130 5.59 5.70 -8.15
CA VAL A 130 4.27 6.33 -8.15
C VAL A 130 3.51 6.10 -6.84
N VAL A 131 2.82 7.14 -6.39
CA VAL A 131 1.84 7.10 -5.29
C VAL A 131 0.52 7.60 -5.84
N SER A 132 -0.37 6.68 -6.18
CA SER A 132 -1.61 6.98 -6.90
C SER A 132 -2.77 6.14 -6.38
N ARG A 133 -3.98 6.61 -6.65
CA ARG A 133 -5.24 5.89 -6.43
C ARG A 133 -5.71 5.27 -7.75
N LEU A 134 -6.88 4.63 -7.73
CA LEU A 134 -7.41 3.90 -8.88
C LEU A 134 -7.55 4.76 -10.15
N ASN A 135 -8.23 5.91 -10.03
CA ASN A 135 -8.52 6.74 -11.20
C ASN A 135 -7.25 7.30 -11.84
N ASP A 136 -6.34 7.81 -11.02
CA ASP A 136 -5.07 8.36 -11.47
C ASP A 136 -4.14 7.26 -12.01
N ALA A 137 -4.13 6.04 -11.45
CA ALA A 137 -3.40 4.91 -12.03
C ALA A 137 -3.91 4.55 -13.44
N ILE A 138 -5.23 4.57 -13.64
CA ILE A 138 -5.85 4.37 -14.96
C ILE A 138 -5.46 5.48 -15.93
N LEU A 139 -5.54 6.74 -15.50
CA LEU A 139 -5.16 7.91 -16.32
C LEU A 139 -3.67 7.85 -16.69
N LEU A 140 -2.79 7.61 -15.72
CA LEU A 140 -1.34 7.46 -15.95
C LEU A 140 -1.07 6.36 -16.99
N THR A 141 -1.66 5.18 -16.84
CA THR A 141 -1.44 4.08 -17.80
C THR A 141 -1.91 4.44 -19.20
N ARG A 142 -3.10 5.06 -19.34
CA ARG A 142 -3.61 5.51 -20.64
C ARG A 142 -2.71 6.54 -21.30
N GLU A 143 -2.21 7.51 -20.53
CA GLU A 143 -1.31 8.53 -21.05
C GLU A 143 0.07 7.97 -21.41
N LEU A 144 0.61 7.01 -20.65
CA LEU A 144 1.83 6.30 -21.01
C LEU A 144 1.69 5.63 -22.40
N VAL A 145 0.57 4.95 -22.65
CA VAL A 145 0.29 4.31 -23.93
C VAL A 145 0.11 5.35 -25.04
N LYS A 146 -0.71 6.37 -24.82
CA LYS A 146 -0.99 7.44 -25.79
C LYS A 146 0.28 8.18 -26.20
N GLN A 147 1.15 8.47 -25.26
CA GLN A 147 2.43 9.13 -25.51
C GLN A 147 3.54 8.17 -25.96
N ARG A 148 3.24 6.87 -26.17
CA ARG A 148 4.19 5.85 -26.59
C ARG A 148 5.45 5.83 -25.71
N TRP A 149 5.24 5.89 -24.40
CA TRP A 149 6.31 5.77 -23.43
C TRP A 149 6.13 4.52 -22.58
N SER A 150 7.07 3.61 -22.70
CA SER A 150 7.11 2.37 -21.92
C SER A 150 8.33 2.40 -21.00
N PRO A 151 8.20 2.95 -19.78
CA PRO A 151 9.30 2.91 -18.81
C PRO A 151 9.64 1.46 -18.47
N MET A 152 10.92 1.17 -18.21
CA MET A 152 11.34 -0.17 -17.82
C MET A 152 10.81 -0.60 -16.45
N ALA A 153 10.31 0.34 -15.66
CA ALA A 153 9.79 0.14 -14.32
C ALA A 153 8.59 1.03 -14.05
N ILE A 154 7.53 0.47 -13.47
CA ILE A 154 6.47 1.19 -12.76
C ILE A 154 6.42 0.58 -11.36
N LEU A 155 6.86 1.35 -10.36
CA LEU A 155 7.05 0.96 -8.97
C LEU A 155 6.02 1.72 -8.13
N SER A 156 4.87 1.12 -7.89
CA SER A 156 3.78 1.75 -7.16
C SER A 156 3.89 1.53 -5.64
N MET A 157 3.61 2.57 -4.88
CA MET A 157 3.46 2.52 -3.43
C MET A 157 2.07 2.99 -2.98
N GLY A 158 1.12 3.00 -3.92
CA GLY A 158 -0.27 3.38 -3.70
C GLY A 158 -1.25 2.29 -4.13
N PRO A 159 -2.54 2.40 -3.75
CA PRO A 159 -3.52 1.33 -3.96
C PRO A 159 -3.99 1.13 -5.40
N GLY A 160 -3.81 2.10 -6.29
CA GLY A 160 -4.49 2.15 -7.59
C GLY A 160 -4.14 1.01 -8.55
N TRP A 161 -3.00 0.37 -8.42
CA TRP A 161 -2.44 -0.56 -9.39
C TRP A 161 -2.78 -2.04 -9.13
N TYR A 162 -3.49 -2.34 -8.05
CA TYR A 162 -3.89 -3.70 -7.69
C TYR A 162 -5.40 -3.87 -7.48
N GLU A 163 -6.20 -2.86 -7.80
CA GLU A 163 -7.65 -2.96 -7.67
C GLU A 163 -8.28 -3.65 -8.89
N ASP A 164 -9.31 -4.47 -8.65
CA ASP A 164 -10.01 -5.22 -9.71
C ASP A 164 -10.48 -4.33 -10.86
N GLN A 165 -10.93 -3.10 -10.55
CA GLN A 165 -11.38 -2.15 -11.56
C GLN A 165 -10.25 -1.65 -12.46
N TYR A 166 -8.99 -1.59 -11.96
CA TYR A 166 -7.82 -1.28 -12.78
C TYR A 166 -7.64 -2.34 -13.87
N PHE A 167 -7.73 -3.61 -13.52
CA PHE A 167 -7.59 -4.73 -14.45
C PHE A 167 -8.74 -4.80 -15.44
N LYS A 168 -9.99 -4.65 -14.95
CA LYS A 168 -11.20 -4.65 -15.79
C LYS A 168 -11.19 -3.53 -16.81
N THR A 169 -10.65 -2.35 -16.44
CA THR A 169 -10.62 -1.16 -17.29
C THR A 169 -9.52 -1.20 -18.34
N LEU A 170 -8.37 -1.76 -18.02
CA LEU A 170 -7.17 -1.69 -18.84
C LEU A 170 -6.80 -3.01 -19.53
N GLY A 171 -7.38 -4.14 -19.09
CA GLY A 171 -7.06 -5.46 -19.64
C GLY A 171 -5.55 -5.71 -19.59
N LYS A 172 -4.96 -6.15 -20.69
CA LYS A 172 -3.53 -6.46 -20.81
C LYS A 172 -2.60 -5.28 -20.55
N LEU A 173 -3.08 -4.04 -20.69
CA LEU A 173 -2.27 -2.86 -20.37
C LEU A 173 -1.96 -2.73 -18.87
N SER A 174 -2.73 -3.41 -18.03
CA SER A 174 -2.53 -3.44 -16.57
C SER A 174 -1.43 -4.40 -16.12
N ASP A 175 -0.93 -5.27 -16.99
CA ASP A 175 0.04 -6.30 -16.63
C ASP A 175 1.45 -5.73 -16.40
N GLY A 176 2.10 -6.25 -15.39
CA GLY A 176 3.53 -6.08 -15.13
C GLY A 176 3.95 -5.01 -14.12
N PRO A 177 3.22 -3.88 -13.87
CA PRO A 177 3.60 -2.97 -12.80
C PRO A 177 3.77 -3.70 -11.47
N LEU A 178 4.73 -3.24 -10.67
CA LEU A 178 4.97 -3.73 -9.31
C LEU A 178 4.31 -2.79 -8.30
N SER A 179 3.55 -3.35 -7.36
CA SER A 179 3.00 -2.61 -6.23
C SER A 179 3.65 -3.05 -4.93
N PHE A 180 4.26 -2.12 -4.21
CA PHE A 180 4.91 -2.32 -2.92
C PHE A 180 3.99 -1.77 -1.84
N VAL A 181 3.17 -2.64 -1.29
CA VAL A 181 2.00 -2.21 -0.51
C VAL A 181 1.77 -3.11 0.71
N PRO A 182 1.06 -2.62 1.72
CA PRO A 182 0.49 -3.48 2.73
C PRO A 182 -0.37 -4.55 2.08
N TRP A 183 -0.08 -5.81 2.37
CA TRP A 183 -0.71 -6.94 1.69
C TRP A 183 -1.11 -8.01 2.70
N TYR A 184 -1.36 -9.20 2.25
CA TYR A 184 -1.54 -10.38 3.08
C TYR A 184 -0.40 -11.37 2.91
N ASP A 185 -0.25 -12.26 3.87
CA ASP A 185 0.69 -13.37 3.79
C ASP A 185 -0.06 -14.63 3.31
N PRO A 186 0.15 -15.08 2.07
CA PRO A 186 -0.56 -16.22 1.49
C PRO A 186 -0.21 -17.55 2.15
N SER A 187 0.86 -17.62 2.95
CA SER A 187 1.27 -18.84 3.66
C SER A 187 0.45 -19.11 4.92
N LYS A 188 -0.17 -18.08 5.51
CA LYS A 188 -0.90 -18.18 6.78
C LYS A 188 -2.21 -18.96 6.64
N LYS A 189 -2.54 -19.75 7.66
CA LYS A 189 -3.78 -20.55 7.68
C LYS A 189 -5.04 -19.68 7.67
N LEU A 190 -5.01 -18.57 8.42
CA LEU A 190 -6.14 -17.65 8.48
C LEU A 190 -6.38 -16.95 7.14
N THR A 191 -5.31 -16.62 6.40
CA THR A 191 -5.40 -16.08 5.03
C THR A 191 -6.13 -17.06 4.11
N LYS A 192 -5.70 -18.32 4.07
CA LYS A 192 -6.33 -19.37 3.22
C LYS A 192 -7.80 -19.58 3.55
N ARG A 193 -8.16 -19.51 4.84
CA ARG A 193 -9.55 -19.58 5.27
C ARG A 193 -10.34 -18.36 4.80
N LEU A 194 -9.78 -17.15 4.93
CA LEU A 194 -10.44 -15.93 4.50
C LEU A 194 -10.65 -15.92 2.97
N GLU A 195 -9.66 -16.33 2.18
CA GLU A 195 -9.78 -16.47 0.72
C GLU A 195 -10.92 -17.44 0.35
N THR A 196 -10.99 -18.58 1.01
CA THR A 196 -12.04 -19.59 0.78
C THR A 196 -13.42 -19.02 1.10
N GLU A 197 -13.59 -18.31 2.21
CA GLU A 197 -14.88 -17.74 2.60
C GLU A 197 -15.30 -16.57 1.70
N ILE A 198 -14.34 -15.76 1.23
CA ILE A 198 -14.61 -14.68 0.26
C ILE A 198 -15.06 -15.28 -1.07
N GLU A 199 -14.32 -16.23 -1.64
CA GLU A 199 -14.69 -16.87 -2.90
C GLU A 199 -16.08 -17.54 -2.83
N LYS A 200 -16.40 -18.17 -1.69
CA LYS A 200 -17.70 -18.80 -1.48
C LYS A 200 -18.86 -17.80 -1.43
N LYS A 201 -18.66 -16.66 -0.76
CA LYS A 201 -19.72 -15.66 -0.55
C LYS A 201 -19.80 -14.61 -1.65
N PHE A 202 -18.68 -14.33 -2.30
CA PHE A 202 -18.51 -13.29 -3.31
C PHE A 202 -17.66 -13.83 -4.47
N PRO A 203 -18.18 -14.76 -5.29
CA PRO A 203 -17.42 -15.37 -6.37
C PRO A 203 -16.76 -14.34 -7.30
N GLY A 204 -15.48 -14.52 -7.60
CA GLY A 204 -14.70 -13.66 -8.45
C GLY A 204 -14.20 -12.37 -7.78
N VAL A 205 -14.35 -12.24 -6.44
CA VAL A 205 -13.72 -11.15 -5.67
C VAL A 205 -12.39 -11.65 -5.11
N SER A 206 -11.32 -10.98 -5.48
CA SER A 206 -9.98 -11.30 -4.98
C SER A 206 -9.71 -10.65 -3.62
N LEU A 207 -9.03 -11.38 -2.73
CA LEU A 207 -8.54 -10.83 -1.47
C LEU A 207 -7.51 -9.72 -1.77
N ASN A 208 -7.64 -8.60 -1.08
CA ASN A 208 -6.73 -7.46 -1.21
C ASN A 208 -6.56 -6.72 0.12
N THR A 209 -5.76 -5.66 0.13
CA THR A 209 -5.47 -4.82 1.30
C THR A 209 -6.73 -4.38 2.05
N ASN A 210 -7.79 -3.98 1.33
CA ASN A 210 -9.02 -3.50 1.96
C ASN A 210 -9.71 -4.58 2.79
N HIS A 211 -9.81 -5.78 2.23
CA HIS A 211 -10.41 -6.94 2.93
C HIS A 211 -9.59 -7.32 4.16
N VAL A 212 -8.26 -7.43 3.99
CA VAL A 212 -7.34 -7.89 5.04
C VAL A 212 -7.37 -6.98 6.25
N TYR A 213 -7.10 -5.71 6.05
CA TYR A 213 -6.95 -4.76 7.17
C TYR A 213 -8.31 -4.40 7.81
N THR A 214 -9.41 -4.46 7.04
CA THR A 214 -10.75 -4.33 7.63
C THR A 214 -11.11 -5.54 8.47
N PHE A 215 -10.81 -6.75 7.99
CA PHE A 215 -10.98 -7.97 8.77
C PHE A 215 -10.15 -7.96 10.05
N GLU A 216 -8.88 -7.54 9.99
CA GLU A 216 -8.03 -7.43 11.18
C GLU A 216 -8.50 -6.36 12.17
N ALA A 217 -9.03 -5.23 11.69
CA ALA A 217 -9.64 -4.23 12.57
C ALA A 217 -10.85 -4.80 13.34
N LEU A 218 -11.66 -5.64 12.68
CA LEU A 218 -12.76 -6.37 13.34
C LEU A 218 -12.23 -7.42 14.32
N LEU A 219 -11.13 -8.12 14.01
CA LEU A 219 -10.49 -9.03 14.96
C LEU A 219 -10.04 -8.30 16.23
N VAL A 220 -9.43 -7.13 16.08
CA VAL A 220 -9.01 -6.28 17.22
C VAL A 220 -10.23 -5.87 18.04
N ALA A 221 -11.31 -5.41 17.41
CA ALA A 221 -12.51 -5.00 18.11
C ALA A 221 -13.16 -6.18 18.86
N ALA A 222 -13.26 -7.34 18.23
CA ALA A 222 -13.84 -8.55 18.83
C ALA A 222 -13.00 -9.06 20.00
N ASP A 223 -11.66 -9.09 19.85
CA ASP A 223 -10.73 -9.47 20.91
C ASP A 223 -10.81 -8.52 22.11
N ALA A 224 -10.78 -7.21 21.84
CA ALA A 224 -10.91 -6.20 22.88
C ALA A 224 -12.22 -6.32 23.65
N TYR A 225 -13.35 -6.44 22.95
CA TYR A 225 -14.66 -6.64 23.56
C TYR A 225 -14.71 -7.90 24.44
N LYS A 226 -14.17 -9.02 23.93
CA LYS A 226 -14.12 -10.30 24.66
C LYS A 226 -13.28 -10.20 25.93
N ARG A 227 -12.17 -9.46 25.93
CA ARG A 227 -11.27 -9.28 27.08
C ARG A 227 -11.82 -8.25 28.07
N ALA A 228 -12.34 -7.13 27.59
CA ALA A 228 -12.92 -6.08 28.43
C ALA A 228 -14.17 -6.54 29.17
N LYS A 229 -14.98 -7.43 28.58
CA LYS A 229 -16.30 -7.85 29.08
C LYS A 229 -17.19 -6.65 29.43
N SER A 230 -17.04 -5.56 28.71
CA SER A 230 -17.68 -4.27 28.94
C SER A 230 -17.91 -3.55 27.63
N THR A 231 -18.91 -2.68 27.58
CA THR A 231 -19.13 -1.71 26.51
C THR A 231 -18.65 -0.31 26.89
N ASP A 232 -18.06 -0.16 28.08
CA ASP A 232 -17.44 1.10 28.47
C ASP A 232 -16.30 1.48 27.56
N PRO A 233 -16.26 2.69 26.97
CA PRO A 233 -15.25 3.07 26.01
C PRO A 233 -13.81 3.06 26.58
N HIS A 234 -13.62 3.41 27.85
CA HIS A 234 -12.29 3.39 28.48
C HIS A 234 -11.80 1.96 28.66
N ALA A 235 -12.67 1.06 29.16
CA ALA A 235 -12.33 -0.36 29.28
C ALA A 235 -12.03 -0.99 27.92
N LEU A 236 -12.75 -0.60 26.87
CA LEU A 236 -12.46 -1.06 25.50
C LEU A 236 -11.12 -0.50 24.98
N ALA A 237 -10.82 0.79 25.18
CA ALA A 237 -9.55 1.40 24.79
C ALA A 237 -8.37 0.71 25.47
N ASP A 238 -8.45 0.42 26.77
CA ASP A 238 -7.42 -0.30 27.52
C ASP A 238 -7.25 -1.73 26.98
N ALA A 239 -8.34 -2.39 26.65
CA ALA A 239 -8.30 -3.70 26.03
C ALA A 239 -7.64 -3.66 24.62
N VAL A 240 -7.96 -2.66 23.79
CA VAL A 240 -7.30 -2.49 22.49
C VAL A 240 -5.79 -2.24 22.69
N ARG A 241 -5.42 -1.41 23.63
CA ARG A 241 -4.00 -1.07 23.91
C ARG A 241 -3.15 -2.29 24.25
N THR A 242 -3.75 -3.28 24.89
CA THR A 242 -3.09 -4.54 25.28
C THR A 242 -3.32 -5.68 24.28
N THR A 243 -3.76 -5.37 23.05
CA THR A 243 -3.93 -6.36 21.99
C THR A 243 -2.64 -7.14 21.72
N ASN A 244 -2.76 -8.47 21.62
CA ASN A 244 -1.70 -9.38 21.23
C ASN A 244 -2.29 -10.54 20.41
N ILE A 245 -2.57 -10.28 19.15
CA ILE A 245 -3.13 -11.26 18.22
C ILE A 245 -2.02 -11.80 17.34
N THR A 246 -1.70 -13.07 17.46
CA THR A 246 -0.65 -13.74 16.67
C THR A 246 -1.21 -14.48 15.45
N ASP A 247 -2.49 -14.89 15.48
CA ASP A 247 -3.18 -15.47 14.32
C ASP A 247 -3.83 -14.34 13.51
N ASN A 248 -3.08 -13.82 12.56
CA ASN A 248 -3.43 -12.68 11.72
C ASN A 248 -3.21 -13.00 10.23
N VAL A 249 -3.66 -12.11 9.35
CA VAL A 249 -3.61 -12.27 7.87
C VAL A 249 -2.50 -11.45 7.25
N SER A 250 -2.23 -10.24 7.77
CA SER A 250 -1.16 -9.37 7.26
C SER A 250 0.24 -9.93 7.53
N PRO A 251 1.25 -9.57 6.73
CA PRO A 251 2.63 -9.94 6.97
C PRO A 251 3.15 -9.36 8.30
N GLY A 252 4.04 -10.12 8.96
CA GLY A 252 4.59 -9.74 10.25
C GLY A 252 4.13 -10.67 11.39
N PRO A 253 4.60 -10.39 12.62
CA PRO A 253 4.44 -11.32 13.75
C PRO A 253 3.06 -11.30 14.40
N GLY A 254 2.20 -10.35 14.03
CA GLY A 254 0.87 -10.22 14.62
C GLY A 254 0.42 -8.77 14.79
N ILE A 255 -0.67 -8.61 15.55
CA ILE A 255 -1.26 -7.30 15.84
C ILE A 255 -0.96 -6.93 17.28
N GLN A 256 -0.13 -5.91 17.45
CA GLN A 256 0.23 -5.29 18.73
C GLN A 256 0.34 -3.79 18.53
N PHE A 257 -0.03 -3.02 19.54
CA PHE A 257 0.09 -1.56 19.48
C PHE A 257 1.19 -1.07 20.43
N ASN A 258 2.03 -0.16 19.95
CA ASN A 258 2.98 0.54 20.77
C ASN A 258 2.30 1.64 21.61
N ALA A 259 3.08 2.40 22.40
CA ALA A 259 2.56 3.46 23.27
C ALA A 259 1.77 4.55 22.53
N LYS A 260 2.01 4.73 21.22
CA LYS A 260 1.28 5.69 20.36
C LYS A 260 0.00 5.11 19.73
N GLY A 261 -0.37 3.85 20.05
CA GLY A 261 -1.48 3.16 19.40
C GLY A 261 -1.18 2.71 17.97
N GLN A 262 0.09 2.61 17.58
CA GLN A 262 0.53 2.19 16.25
C GLN A 262 0.99 0.73 16.27
N ASN A 263 0.51 -0.11 15.35
CA ASN A 263 1.18 -1.36 15.03
C ASN A 263 2.39 -1.05 14.12
N ASP A 264 3.58 -1.10 14.66
CA ASP A 264 4.85 -0.79 13.98
C ASP A 264 5.61 -2.04 13.49
N LYS A 265 4.99 -3.22 13.64
CA LYS A 265 5.60 -4.52 13.27
C LYS A 265 5.11 -5.05 11.93
N LEU A 266 4.18 -4.35 11.29
CA LEU A 266 3.65 -4.72 9.99
C LEU A 266 4.73 -4.66 8.91
N LYS A 267 4.62 -5.57 7.93
CA LYS A 267 5.50 -5.65 6.76
C LYS A 267 4.69 -5.52 5.49
N ASN A 268 5.34 -5.03 4.44
CA ASN A 268 4.74 -4.88 3.12
C ASN A 268 5.28 -5.94 2.16
N SER A 269 4.49 -6.24 1.14
CA SER A 269 4.90 -7.14 0.07
C SER A 269 5.02 -6.39 -1.26
N ALA A 270 5.79 -6.97 -2.18
CA ALA A 270 5.74 -6.61 -3.59
C ALA A 270 4.80 -7.58 -4.29
N ILE A 271 3.82 -7.02 -4.97
CA ILE A 271 2.86 -7.77 -5.77
C ILE A 271 2.91 -7.34 -7.22
N GLN A 272 2.59 -8.26 -8.12
CA GLN A 272 2.59 -8.03 -9.56
C GLN A 272 1.29 -8.53 -10.17
N ASN A 273 0.68 -7.74 -11.06
CA ASN A 273 -0.45 -8.18 -11.86
C ASN A 273 0.03 -9.00 -13.06
N ARG A 274 -0.59 -10.16 -13.28
CA ARG A 274 -0.34 -11.05 -14.41
C ARG A 274 -1.65 -11.61 -14.93
N GLY A 275 -2.10 -11.12 -16.07
CA GLY A 275 -3.36 -11.56 -16.67
C GLY A 275 -4.58 -11.36 -15.76
N GLY A 276 -4.62 -10.26 -15.01
CA GLY A 276 -5.69 -9.95 -14.07
C GLY A 276 -5.62 -10.71 -12.73
N LYS A 277 -4.52 -11.43 -12.47
CA LYS A 277 -4.25 -12.09 -11.19
C LYS A 277 -3.09 -11.45 -10.47
N LEU A 278 -3.26 -11.18 -9.19
CA LEU A 278 -2.20 -10.65 -8.33
C LEU A 278 -1.37 -11.79 -7.75
N VAL A 279 -0.07 -11.70 -7.90
CA VAL A 279 0.90 -12.62 -7.30
C VAL A 279 1.87 -11.87 -6.41
N THR A 280 2.26 -12.47 -5.29
CA THR A 280 3.29 -11.94 -4.40
C THR A 280 4.66 -12.35 -4.93
N VAL A 281 5.55 -11.38 -5.16
CA VAL A 281 6.87 -11.63 -5.77
C VAL A 281 8.03 -11.30 -4.83
N ALA A 282 7.81 -10.50 -3.78
CA ALA A 282 8.76 -10.24 -2.70
C ALA A 282 8.03 -9.89 -1.39
N PRO A 283 8.63 -10.07 -0.23
CA PRO A 283 9.94 -10.71 -0.02
C PRO A 283 9.90 -12.21 -0.38
N LYS A 284 11.05 -12.79 -0.67
CA LYS A 284 11.18 -14.21 -1.09
C LYS A 284 10.47 -15.18 -0.14
N ALA A 285 10.45 -14.88 1.16
CA ALA A 285 9.80 -15.71 2.17
C ALA A 285 8.27 -15.78 2.02
N ALA A 286 7.63 -14.78 1.41
CA ALA A 286 6.18 -14.71 1.19
C ALA A 286 5.81 -14.83 -0.30
N ALA A 287 6.79 -14.93 -1.21
CA ALA A 287 6.57 -15.00 -2.63
C ALA A 287 5.88 -16.31 -3.03
N ASN A 288 4.84 -16.20 -3.87
CA ASN A 288 4.16 -17.33 -4.50
C ASN A 288 4.39 -17.41 -6.02
N ALA A 289 5.16 -16.46 -6.57
CA ALA A 289 5.60 -16.45 -7.96
C ALA A 289 6.95 -15.74 -8.10
N GLN A 290 7.68 -16.04 -9.18
CA GLN A 290 8.87 -15.28 -9.56
C GLN A 290 8.45 -13.97 -10.21
N VAL A 291 9.21 -12.89 -10.01
CA VAL A 291 8.94 -11.60 -10.65
C VAL A 291 9.18 -11.66 -12.16
N GLU A 292 8.30 -11.05 -12.94
CA GLU A 292 8.53 -10.75 -14.36
C GLU A 292 9.12 -9.34 -14.48
N TRP A 293 10.40 -9.26 -14.85
CA TRP A 293 11.18 -8.03 -14.83
C TRP A 293 12.25 -8.01 -15.93
N PRO A 294 12.60 -6.89 -16.56
CA PRO A 294 11.95 -5.58 -16.44
C PRO A 294 10.53 -5.55 -17.04
N LEU A 295 9.81 -4.44 -16.82
CA LEU A 295 8.46 -4.25 -17.35
C LEU A 295 8.50 -4.30 -18.89
N LYS A 296 7.69 -5.17 -19.48
CA LYS A 296 7.57 -5.28 -20.94
C LYS A 296 6.96 -3.99 -21.53
N PRO A 297 7.44 -3.53 -22.68
CA PRO A 297 6.79 -2.47 -23.44
C PRO A 297 5.31 -2.76 -23.72
N TYR A 298 4.46 -1.73 -23.76
CA TYR A 298 3.01 -1.90 -23.93
C TYR A 298 2.61 -2.67 -25.19
N ASP A 299 3.35 -2.50 -26.30
CA ASP A 299 3.16 -3.23 -27.56
C ASP A 299 3.52 -4.73 -27.48
N LYS A 300 4.21 -5.13 -26.42
CA LYS A 300 4.64 -6.51 -26.15
C LYS A 300 3.90 -7.17 -24.98
N ARG A 301 2.87 -6.52 -24.45
CA ARG A 301 1.98 -7.07 -23.40
C ARG A 301 0.78 -7.81 -24.01
N ALA A 302 1.00 -8.50 -25.10
CA ALA A 302 -0.07 -9.21 -25.80
C ALA A 302 -0.28 -10.63 -25.29
#